data_55331360fafaf09681a5d7b1a6778080
#
_entry.id   55331360fafaf09681a5d7b1a6778080
#
_cell.length_a   1.000
_cell.length_b   1.000
_cell.length_c   1.000
_cell.angle_alpha   90.00
_cell.angle_beta   90.00
_cell.angle_gamma   90.00
#
_symmetry.space_group_name_H-M   'P 1'
#
loop_
_entity.id
_entity.type
_entity.pdbx_description
1 polymer ?
#
loop_
_entity_poly.entity_id
_entity_poly.type
_entity_poly.pdbx_seq_one_letter_code
_entity_poly.pdbx_strand_id
1 'polypeptide(L)'
;MVDHSLPSVQDETAEHEALDRKSQPFVGRWERLVSRTNWEKGRIIQQWRETLIAAGAPAVEYSDDAWSQRVKGVTGQHIGRLRRVALRFGGVYPKYKGLHWSHFQAANEWSDAEMWLEGAVQNKWSISQMRQQRHEALGGPEDEFPSETEVIHAHLDEDYDPVAEGPIPPRLSASYEEAQGGPRPEDPDFGQAVDAS
;
A
#
# COMPACT_ATOMS: atom_id res chain seq x y z
N MET A 1 48.21 5.71 -17.74
CA MET A 1 47.56 6.55 -16.70
C MET A 1 46.10 6.61 -17.09
N VAL A 2 45.26 5.85 -16.45
CA VAL A 2 43.80 5.88 -16.68
C VAL A 2 43.27 6.89 -15.68
N ASP A 3 42.81 8.01 -16.19
CA ASP A 3 42.15 9.07 -15.39
C ASP A 3 40.78 8.56 -14.90
N HIS A 4 40.74 8.19 -13.64
CA HIS A 4 39.48 7.85 -12.94
C HIS A 4 38.90 9.15 -12.33
N SER A 5 38.40 10.02 -13.19
CA SER A 5 37.58 11.14 -12.71
C SER A 5 36.31 10.58 -12.06
N LEU A 6 36.14 10.80 -10.77
CA LEU A 6 34.90 10.49 -10.06
C LEU A 6 33.75 11.27 -10.70
N PRO A 7 32.57 10.66 -10.86
CA PRO A 7 31.40 11.36 -11.40
C PRO A 7 31.09 12.59 -10.55
N SER A 8 30.70 13.67 -11.19
CA SER A 8 30.33 14.89 -10.48
C SER A 8 28.94 14.71 -9.85
N VAL A 9 28.66 15.42 -8.76
CA VAL A 9 27.35 15.40 -8.08
C VAL A 9 26.19 15.74 -9.07
N GLN A 10 26.50 16.51 -10.11
CA GLN A 10 25.55 16.87 -11.17
C GLN A 10 25.25 15.69 -12.11
N ASP A 11 26.23 14.82 -12.37
CA ASP A 11 26.04 13.61 -13.19
C ASP A 11 25.21 12.57 -12.43
N GLU A 12 25.44 12.41 -11.11
CA GLU A 12 24.67 11.50 -10.27
C GLU A 12 23.20 11.92 -10.16
N THR A 13 22.93 13.23 -10.04
CA THR A 13 21.55 13.73 -10.00
C THR A 13 20.82 13.54 -11.34
N ALA A 14 21.50 13.77 -12.45
CA ALA A 14 20.92 13.58 -13.79
C ALA A 14 20.65 12.10 -14.10
N GLU A 15 21.50 11.19 -13.64
CA GLU A 15 21.28 9.74 -13.75
C GLU A 15 20.09 9.29 -12.90
N HIS A 16 19.96 9.80 -11.66
CA HIS A 16 18.83 9.50 -10.78
C HIS A 16 17.51 9.96 -11.39
N GLU A 17 17.43 11.19 -11.87
CA GLU A 17 16.24 11.69 -12.57
C GLU A 17 15.90 10.88 -13.84
N ALA A 18 16.90 10.37 -14.54
CA ALA A 18 16.68 9.52 -15.71
C ALA A 18 16.09 8.15 -15.33
N LEU A 19 16.53 7.59 -14.20
CA LEU A 19 15.99 6.34 -13.65
C LEU A 19 14.55 6.55 -13.15
N ASP A 20 14.28 7.64 -12.48
CA ASP A 20 12.96 7.99 -12.01
C ASP A 20 11.97 8.13 -13.18
N ARG A 21 12.36 8.85 -14.24
CA ARG A 21 11.52 8.96 -15.46
C ARG A 21 11.22 7.60 -16.08
N LYS A 22 12.18 6.67 -16.08
CA LYS A 22 11.97 5.30 -16.60
C LYS A 22 11.05 4.48 -15.69
N SER A 23 11.06 4.74 -14.38
CA SER A 23 10.26 4.04 -13.38
C SER A 23 8.80 4.51 -13.34
N GLN A 24 8.53 5.76 -13.69
CA GLN A 24 7.19 6.37 -13.64
C GLN A 24 6.07 5.55 -14.30
N PRO A 25 6.24 4.94 -15.48
CA PRO A 25 5.18 4.12 -16.08
C PRO A 25 4.81 2.88 -15.24
N PHE A 26 5.78 2.33 -14.51
CA PHE A 26 5.57 1.17 -13.64
C PHE A 26 4.88 1.59 -12.34
N VAL A 27 5.32 2.68 -11.74
CA VAL A 27 4.68 3.29 -10.57
C VAL A 27 3.20 3.59 -10.88
N GLY A 28 2.92 4.27 -11.98
CA GLY A 28 1.54 4.57 -12.36
C GLY A 28 0.68 3.32 -12.68
N ARG A 29 1.29 2.21 -13.11
CA ARG A 29 0.57 0.92 -13.24
C ARG A 29 0.25 0.31 -11.89
N TRP A 30 1.19 0.35 -10.97
CA TRP A 30 1.03 -0.11 -9.60
C TRP A 30 -0.08 0.66 -8.88
N GLU A 31 -0.02 1.98 -8.89
CA GLU A 31 -1.03 2.84 -8.27
C GLU A 31 -2.44 2.58 -8.80
N ARG A 32 -2.57 2.40 -10.13
CA ARG A 32 -3.87 2.04 -10.72
C ARG A 32 -4.38 0.68 -10.25
N LEU A 33 -3.48 -0.32 -10.10
CA LEU A 33 -3.84 -1.64 -9.59
C LEU A 33 -4.31 -1.55 -8.15
N VAL A 34 -3.55 -0.89 -7.28
CA VAL A 34 -3.91 -0.67 -5.87
C VAL A 34 -5.25 0.07 -5.76
N SER A 35 -5.39 1.18 -6.50
CA SER A 35 -6.63 1.96 -6.50
C SER A 35 -7.84 1.10 -6.90
N ARG A 36 -7.75 0.36 -8.00
CA ARG A 36 -8.82 -0.54 -8.46
C ARG A 36 -9.17 -1.60 -7.43
N THR A 37 -8.15 -2.19 -6.81
CA THR A 37 -8.31 -3.23 -5.79
C THR A 37 -9.02 -2.69 -4.56
N ASN A 38 -8.67 -1.49 -4.11
CA ASN A 38 -9.29 -0.87 -2.94
C ASN A 38 -10.76 -0.50 -3.19
N TRP A 39 -11.12 -0.01 -4.38
CA TRP A 39 -12.52 0.21 -4.76
C TRP A 39 -13.31 -1.11 -4.73
N GLU A 40 -12.74 -2.19 -5.24
CA GLU A 40 -13.38 -3.50 -5.25
C GLU A 40 -13.55 -4.05 -3.84
N LYS A 41 -12.49 -4.02 -3.02
CA LYS A 41 -12.56 -4.42 -1.61
C LYS A 41 -13.65 -3.65 -0.86
N GLY A 42 -13.68 -2.33 -1.00
CA GLY A 42 -14.69 -1.50 -0.34
C GLY A 42 -16.13 -1.86 -0.75
N ARG A 43 -16.34 -2.14 -2.03
CA ARG A 43 -17.65 -2.59 -2.57
C ARG A 43 -18.05 -3.97 -2.03
N ILE A 44 -17.12 -4.92 -1.99
CA ILE A 44 -17.37 -6.25 -1.45
C ILE A 44 -17.78 -6.16 0.03
N ILE A 45 -17.06 -5.36 0.84
CA ILE A 45 -17.39 -5.16 2.25
C ILE A 45 -18.80 -4.58 2.39
N GLN A 46 -19.15 -3.60 1.58
CA GLN A 46 -20.49 -2.97 1.62
C GLN A 46 -21.58 -3.98 1.25
N GLN A 47 -21.43 -4.73 0.16
CA GLN A 47 -22.39 -5.75 -0.28
C GLN A 47 -22.57 -6.86 0.76
N TRP A 48 -21.48 -7.35 1.34
CA TRP A 48 -21.54 -8.32 2.42
C TRP A 48 -22.33 -7.79 3.61
N ARG A 49 -22.04 -6.56 4.03
CA ARG A 49 -22.74 -5.91 5.14
C ARG A 49 -24.23 -5.77 4.86
N GLU A 50 -24.60 -5.28 3.68
CA GLU A 50 -25.99 -5.15 3.25
C GLU A 50 -26.73 -6.50 3.24
N THR A 51 -26.06 -7.56 2.79
CA THR A 51 -26.60 -8.93 2.78
C THR A 51 -26.93 -9.41 4.20
N LEU A 52 -26.03 -9.18 5.17
CA LEU A 52 -26.26 -9.60 6.55
C LEU A 52 -27.34 -8.74 7.23
N ILE A 53 -27.39 -7.45 6.95
CA ILE A 53 -28.48 -6.56 7.45
C ILE A 53 -29.84 -7.03 6.92
N ALA A 54 -29.92 -7.33 5.62
CA ALA A 54 -31.16 -7.84 5.02
C ALA A 54 -31.58 -9.20 5.59
N ALA A 55 -30.64 -10.02 6.02
CA ALA A 55 -30.89 -11.28 6.71
C ALA A 55 -31.27 -11.13 8.20
N GLY A 56 -31.31 -9.90 8.73
CA GLY A 56 -31.65 -9.63 10.13
C GLY A 56 -30.53 -9.97 11.12
N ALA A 57 -29.29 -10.05 10.68
CA ALA A 57 -28.15 -10.35 11.55
C ALA A 57 -27.94 -9.21 12.58
N PRO A 58 -27.46 -9.53 13.80
CA PRO A 58 -27.12 -8.52 14.79
C PRO A 58 -25.91 -7.67 14.36
N ALA A 59 -25.82 -6.43 14.81
CA ALA A 59 -24.80 -5.46 14.39
C ALA A 59 -23.36 -5.95 14.55
N VAL A 60 -23.08 -6.76 15.56
CA VAL A 60 -21.75 -7.35 15.81
C VAL A 60 -21.29 -8.24 14.66
N GLU A 61 -22.20 -8.94 13.98
CA GLU A 61 -21.89 -9.88 12.90
C GLU A 61 -21.48 -9.21 11.58
N TYR A 62 -21.93 -7.96 11.38
CA TYR A 62 -21.56 -7.16 10.19
C TYR A 62 -20.69 -5.96 10.53
N SER A 63 -19.96 -6.02 11.65
CA SER A 63 -18.94 -5.03 12.03
C SER A 63 -17.68 -5.14 11.17
N ASP A 64 -16.89 -4.07 11.14
CA ASP A 64 -15.63 -4.04 10.42
C ASP A 64 -14.62 -5.08 11.01
N ASP A 65 -14.66 -5.27 12.34
CA ASP A 65 -13.87 -6.31 13.03
C ASP A 65 -14.34 -7.74 12.68
N ALA A 66 -15.65 -7.95 12.56
CA ALA A 66 -16.17 -9.25 12.14
C ALA A 66 -15.72 -9.62 10.73
N TRP A 67 -15.61 -8.65 9.82
CA TRP A 67 -15.03 -8.89 8.49
C TRP A 67 -13.53 -9.16 8.57
N SER A 68 -12.80 -8.37 9.34
CA SER A 68 -11.36 -8.54 9.56
C SER A 68 -11.02 -9.98 10.02
N GLN A 69 -11.76 -10.51 10.99
CA GLN A 69 -11.60 -11.89 11.46
C GLN A 69 -11.85 -12.96 10.38
N ARG A 70 -12.76 -12.68 9.42
CA ARG A 70 -13.06 -13.61 8.32
C ARG A 70 -11.99 -13.63 7.26
N VAL A 71 -11.48 -12.46 6.86
CA VAL A 71 -10.49 -12.37 5.76
C VAL A 71 -9.06 -12.56 6.22
N LYS A 72 -8.76 -12.29 7.51
CA LYS A 72 -7.44 -12.35 8.15
C LYS A 72 -6.40 -11.44 7.50
N GLY A 73 -5.39 -11.03 8.26
CA GLY A 73 -4.28 -10.21 7.77
C GLY A 73 -4.65 -8.75 7.43
N VAL A 74 -5.83 -8.28 7.84
CA VAL A 74 -6.29 -6.89 7.64
C VAL A 74 -7.00 -6.44 8.91
N THR A 75 -6.69 -5.24 9.41
CA THR A 75 -7.31 -4.70 10.63
C THR A 75 -8.75 -4.24 10.39
N GLY A 76 -9.60 -4.26 11.44
CA GLY A 76 -10.95 -3.70 11.38
C GLY A 76 -10.95 -2.22 11.02
N GLN A 77 -9.94 -1.47 11.46
CA GLN A 77 -9.77 -0.05 11.12
C GLN A 77 -9.58 0.15 9.61
N HIS A 78 -8.71 -0.64 8.97
CA HIS A 78 -8.49 -0.60 7.52
C HIS A 78 -9.78 -1.00 6.76
N ILE A 79 -10.47 -2.06 7.20
CA ILE A 79 -11.77 -2.46 6.65
C ILE A 79 -12.77 -1.31 6.73
N GLY A 80 -12.89 -0.66 7.88
CA GLY A 80 -13.77 0.50 8.07
C GLY A 80 -13.45 1.65 7.15
N ARG A 81 -12.17 1.89 6.87
CA ARG A 81 -11.71 2.92 5.94
C ARG A 81 -12.10 2.58 4.50
N LEU A 82 -11.81 1.38 4.04
CA LEU A 82 -12.21 0.90 2.71
C LEU A 82 -13.73 1.05 2.50
N ARG A 83 -14.51 0.63 3.48
CA ARG A 83 -15.98 0.74 3.44
C ARG A 83 -16.47 2.19 3.38
N ARG A 84 -15.96 3.07 4.25
CA ARG A 84 -16.40 4.48 4.30
C ARG A 84 -16.11 5.23 3.01
N VAL A 85 -14.91 5.05 2.45
CA VAL A 85 -14.52 5.68 1.18
C VAL A 85 -15.38 5.16 0.04
N ALA A 86 -15.60 3.84 -0.04
CA ALA A 86 -16.46 3.24 -1.06
C ALA A 86 -17.92 3.70 -0.92
N LEU A 87 -18.46 3.79 0.29
CA LEU A 87 -19.80 4.27 0.56
C LEU A 87 -19.97 5.73 0.12
N ARG A 88 -19.00 6.59 0.45
CA ARG A 88 -19.08 8.02 0.15
C ARG A 88 -18.87 8.33 -1.32
N PHE A 89 -17.85 7.74 -1.94
CA PHE A 89 -17.40 8.13 -3.27
C PHE A 89 -17.63 7.07 -4.36
N GLY A 90 -18.05 5.85 -4.01
CA GLY A 90 -18.18 4.73 -4.94
C GLY A 90 -19.08 5.00 -6.15
N GLY A 91 -20.10 5.82 -5.99
CA GLY A 91 -21.00 6.22 -7.09
C GLY A 91 -20.47 7.37 -7.95
N VAL A 92 -19.48 8.13 -7.47
CA VAL A 92 -19.03 9.36 -8.13
C VAL A 92 -17.58 9.36 -8.56
N TYR A 93 -16.72 8.50 -7.98
CA TYR A 93 -15.28 8.49 -8.28
C TYR A 93 -14.93 8.39 -9.78
N PRO A 94 -15.71 7.75 -10.66
CA PRO A 94 -15.36 7.70 -12.08
C PRO A 94 -15.39 9.06 -12.79
N LYS A 95 -16.04 10.08 -12.18
CA LYS A 95 -16.07 11.45 -12.69
C LYS A 95 -14.72 12.15 -12.51
N TYR A 96 -13.94 11.76 -11.51
CA TYR A 96 -12.66 12.36 -11.16
C TYR A 96 -11.50 11.63 -11.86
N LYS A 97 -11.42 11.83 -13.18
CA LYS A 97 -10.42 11.16 -14.03
C LYS A 97 -8.99 11.54 -13.61
N GLY A 98 -8.16 10.53 -13.46
CA GLY A 98 -6.74 10.72 -13.10
C GLY A 98 -6.46 10.69 -11.60
N LEU A 99 -7.50 10.68 -10.75
CA LEU A 99 -7.30 10.51 -9.31
C LEU A 99 -7.25 9.01 -8.94
N HIS A 100 -6.43 8.72 -7.95
CA HIS A 100 -6.29 7.41 -7.34
C HIS A 100 -7.11 7.32 -6.05
N TRP A 101 -7.35 6.10 -5.56
CA TRP A 101 -8.05 5.82 -4.30
C TRP A 101 -7.58 6.72 -3.15
N SER A 102 -6.27 6.92 -3.03
CA SER A 102 -5.64 7.69 -1.96
C SER A 102 -6.08 9.16 -1.89
N HIS A 103 -6.46 9.78 -3.01
CA HIS A 103 -7.05 11.13 -2.99
C HIS A 103 -8.41 11.13 -2.27
N PHE A 104 -9.24 10.14 -2.57
CA PHE A 104 -10.57 9.99 -1.94
C PHE A 104 -10.45 9.60 -0.47
N GLN A 105 -9.48 8.78 -0.12
CA GLN A 105 -9.16 8.43 1.25
C GLN A 105 -8.74 9.67 2.05
N ALA A 106 -7.86 10.51 1.50
CA ALA A 106 -7.44 11.75 2.12
C ALA A 106 -8.62 12.72 2.33
N ALA A 107 -9.54 12.77 1.38
CA ALA A 107 -10.70 13.66 1.41
C ALA A 107 -11.91 13.07 2.17
N ASN A 108 -11.81 11.85 2.70
CA ASN A 108 -12.97 11.15 3.25
C ASN A 108 -13.65 11.87 4.41
N GLU A 109 -12.88 12.53 5.26
CA GLU A 109 -13.42 13.27 6.42
C GLU A 109 -13.68 14.76 6.12
N TRP A 110 -13.42 15.23 4.91
CA TRP A 110 -13.58 16.63 4.57
C TRP A 110 -15.01 16.94 4.12
N SER A 111 -15.63 17.95 4.72
CA SER A 111 -16.94 18.42 4.30
C SER A 111 -16.96 19.06 2.91
N ASP A 112 -15.81 19.58 2.49
CA ASP A 112 -15.52 20.28 1.23
C ASP A 112 -14.76 19.39 0.23
N ALA A 113 -14.81 18.06 0.41
CA ALA A 113 -14.05 17.07 -0.37
C ALA A 113 -14.20 17.24 -1.89
N GLU A 114 -15.42 17.47 -2.38
CA GLU A 114 -15.70 17.55 -3.82
C GLU A 114 -14.93 18.70 -4.48
N MET A 115 -14.85 19.85 -3.84
CA MET A 115 -14.10 21.01 -4.33
C MET A 115 -12.61 20.68 -4.48
N TRP A 116 -12.01 20.02 -3.49
CA TRP A 116 -10.59 19.66 -3.50
C TRP A 116 -10.27 18.55 -4.48
N LEU A 117 -11.16 17.57 -4.63
CA LEU A 117 -11.03 16.52 -5.65
C LEU A 117 -11.14 17.10 -7.06
N GLU A 118 -12.04 18.04 -7.31
CA GLU A 118 -12.12 18.76 -8.59
C GLU A 118 -10.86 19.58 -8.87
N GLY A 119 -10.36 20.30 -7.86
CA GLY A 119 -9.09 21.03 -7.95
C GLY A 119 -7.92 20.11 -8.29
N ALA A 120 -7.87 18.94 -7.65
CA ALA A 120 -6.83 17.95 -7.92
C ALA A 120 -6.91 17.38 -9.36
N VAL A 121 -8.11 17.19 -9.92
CA VAL A 121 -8.28 16.80 -11.33
C VAL A 121 -7.78 17.90 -12.27
N GLN A 122 -8.19 19.16 -12.03
CA GLN A 122 -7.90 20.30 -12.90
C GLN A 122 -6.39 20.64 -12.92
N ASN A 123 -5.76 20.61 -11.76
CA ASN A 123 -4.37 21.02 -11.57
C ASN A 123 -3.40 19.84 -11.52
N LYS A 124 -3.91 18.60 -11.61
CA LYS A 124 -3.11 17.37 -11.51
C LYS A 124 -2.31 17.27 -10.20
N TRP A 125 -2.93 17.70 -9.11
CA TRP A 125 -2.28 17.66 -7.80
C TRP A 125 -2.03 16.23 -7.34
N SER A 126 -0.87 16.05 -6.72
CA SER A 126 -0.63 14.90 -5.85
C SER A 126 -1.48 14.99 -4.58
N ILE A 127 -1.52 13.91 -3.79
CA ILE A 127 -2.25 13.91 -2.51
C ILE A 127 -1.68 14.96 -1.57
N SER A 128 -0.35 15.06 -1.50
CA SER A 128 0.35 16.04 -0.67
C SER A 128 0.00 17.47 -1.09
N GLN A 129 0.04 17.75 -2.39
CA GLN A 129 -0.37 19.05 -2.92
C GLN A 129 -1.84 19.38 -2.63
N MET A 130 -2.75 18.41 -2.82
CA MET A 130 -4.17 18.62 -2.51
C MET A 130 -4.39 18.94 -1.02
N ARG A 131 -3.69 18.24 -0.12
CA ARG A 131 -3.73 18.50 1.32
C ARG A 131 -3.15 19.86 1.67
N GLN A 132 -2.01 20.20 1.09
CA GLN A 132 -1.35 21.49 1.29
C GLN A 132 -2.23 22.65 0.85
N GLN A 133 -2.78 22.59 -0.36
CA GLN A 133 -3.67 23.63 -0.88
C GLN A 133 -4.91 23.83 0.00
N ARG A 134 -5.46 22.74 0.53
CA ARG A 134 -6.56 22.82 1.48
C ARG A 134 -6.13 23.46 2.80
N HIS A 135 -4.98 23.06 3.34
CA HIS A 135 -4.45 23.58 4.60
C HIS A 135 -4.20 25.10 4.51
N GLU A 136 -3.54 25.54 3.45
CA GLU A 136 -3.29 26.97 3.14
C GLU A 136 -4.61 27.76 3.03
N ALA A 137 -5.59 27.24 2.30
CA ALA A 137 -6.88 27.89 2.11
C ALA A 137 -7.70 28.03 3.40
N LEU A 138 -7.51 27.11 4.36
CA LEU A 138 -8.13 27.18 5.67
C LEU A 138 -7.35 28.01 6.69
N GLY A 139 -6.22 28.61 6.29
CA GLY A 139 -5.37 29.46 7.13
C GLY A 139 -4.53 28.69 8.12
N GLY A 140 -4.23 27.44 7.85
CA GLY A 140 -3.30 26.62 8.67
C GLY A 140 -1.87 27.16 8.58
N PRO A 141 -1.09 27.11 9.67
CA PRO A 141 0.30 27.54 9.68
C PRO A 141 1.16 26.59 8.82
N GLU A 142 2.10 27.20 8.08
CA GLU A 142 2.96 26.48 7.13
C GLU A 142 3.84 25.42 7.82
N ASP A 143 4.18 25.63 9.09
CA ASP A 143 5.06 24.79 9.90
C ASP A 143 4.38 23.51 10.45
N GLU A 144 3.05 23.41 10.41
CA GLU A 144 2.30 22.26 10.92
C GLU A 144 1.96 21.21 9.84
N PHE A 145 2.41 21.42 8.61
CA PHE A 145 2.12 20.46 7.54
C PHE A 145 3.09 19.28 7.60
N PRO A 146 2.59 18.03 7.78
CA PRO A 146 3.45 16.87 7.82
C PRO A 146 4.21 16.70 6.50
N SER A 147 5.48 16.36 6.58
CA SER A 147 6.31 16.14 5.40
C SER A 147 5.74 15.03 4.52
N GLU A 148 6.05 15.09 3.23
CA GLU A 148 5.59 14.08 2.26
C GLU A 148 5.98 12.65 2.69
N THR A 149 7.13 12.50 3.31
CA THR A 149 7.66 11.24 3.84
C THR A 149 6.81 10.70 5.00
N GLU A 150 6.36 11.55 5.93
CA GLU A 150 5.51 11.15 7.05
C GLU A 150 4.12 10.72 6.59
N VAL A 151 3.57 11.40 5.57
CA VAL A 151 2.29 11.04 4.96
C VAL A 151 2.37 9.69 4.25
N ILE A 152 3.48 9.41 3.57
CA ILE A 152 3.71 8.12 2.88
C ILE A 152 3.85 7.00 3.91
N HIS A 153 4.61 7.19 4.99
CA HIS A 153 4.76 6.18 6.04
C HIS A 153 3.43 5.87 6.74
N ALA A 154 2.63 6.86 7.08
CA ALA A 154 1.31 6.65 7.68
C ALA A 154 0.35 5.85 6.78
N HIS A 155 0.57 5.83 5.45
CA HIS A 155 -0.24 5.06 4.51
C HIS A 155 0.30 3.65 4.22
N LEU A 156 1.61 3.43 4.35
CA LEU A 156 2.25 2.13 4.07
C LEU A 156 2.03 1.11 5.19
N ASP A 157 1.96 1.56 6.45
CA ASP A 157 1.77 0.68 7.62
C ASP A 157 0.31 0.26 7.84
N GLU A 158 -0.63 0.78 7.07
CA GLU A 158 -2.06 0.52 7.28
C GLU A 158 -2.52 -0.89 6.90
N ASP A 159 -1.77 -1.57 6.03
CA ASP A 159 -2.04 -2.96 5.63
C ASP A 159 -1.32 -3.98 6.55
N TYR A 160 -0.48 -3.51 7.47
CA TYR A 160 0.28 -4.35 8.38
C TYR A 160 -0.49 -4.57 9.69
N ASP A 161 -0.85 -5.80 9.98
CA ASP A 161 -1.39 -6.20 11.29
C ASP A 161 -0.24 -6.69 12.18
N PRO A 162 0.24 -5.87 13.15
CA PRO A 162 1.33 -6.27 14.04
C PRO A 162 0.96 -7.44 14.96
N VAL A 163 -0.33 -7.81 15.04
CA VAL A 163 -0.81 -8.95 15.83
C VAL A 163 -0.63 -10.26 15.06
N ALA A 164 -0.48 -10.24 13.73
CA ALA A 164 -0.27 -11.42 12.91
C ALA A 164 1.18 -11.95 13.00
N GLU A 165 2.13 -11.13 13.40
CA GLU A 165 3.48 -11.55 13.74
C GLU A 165 3.53 -11.84 15.26
N GLY A 166 3.44 -13.11 15.61
CA GLY A 166 3.84 -13.56 16.96
C GLY A 166 5.26 -13.08 17.27
N PRO A 167 5.67 -12.98 18.55
CA PRO A 167 6.98 -12.45 18.91
C PRO A 167 8.06 -13.12 18.07
N ILE A 168 8.75 -12.33 17.26
CA ILE A 168 9.89 -12.80 16.45
C ILE A 168 10.88 -13.38 17.45
N PRO A 169 11.17 -14.69 17.40
CA PRO A 169 12.17 -15.24 18.28
C PRO A 169 13.46 -14.47 18.02
N PRO A 170 14.21 -14.07 19.09
CA PRO A 170 15.43 -13.31 18.91
C PRO A 170 16.30 -14.09 17.91
N ARG A 171 16.66 -13.44 16.81
CA ARG A 171 17.66 -14.01 15.89
C ARG A 171 18.89 -14.23 16.72
N LEU A 172 19.14 -15.51 17.03
CA LEU A 172 20.45 -15.95 17.48
C LEU A 172 21.41 -15.48 16.38
N SER A 173 22.19 -14.48 16.68
CA SER A 173 23.37 -14.13 15.91
C SER A 173 24.26 -15.38 15.94
N ALA A 174 24.07 -16.25 14.95
CA ALA A 174 24.99 -17.34 14.69
C ALA A 174 26.29 -16.68 14.23
N SER A 175 27.19 -16.52 15.18
CA SER A 175 28.60 -16.41 14.89
C SER A 175 28.97 -17.64 14.06
N TYR A 176 29.33 -17.40 12.80
CA TYR A 176 29.93 -18.43 11.97
C TYR A 176 31.31 -18.76 12.55
N GLU A 177 31.33 -19.64 13.55
CA GLU A 177 32.54 -20.38 13.86
C GLU A 177 32.64 -21.49 12.83
N GLU A 178 33.71 -21.41 12.08
CA GLU A 178 34.20 -22.35 11.11
C GLU A 178 34.40 -23.72 11.79
N ALA A 179 33.43 -24.63 11.64
CA ALA A 179 33.58 -26.03 12.02
C ALA A 179 34.04 -26.80 10.78
N GLN A 180 35.34 -27.02 10.74
CA GLN A 180 35.96 -28.01 9.87
C GLN A 180 35.45 -29.41 10.17
N GLY A 181 35.05 -30.16 9.13
CA GLY A 181 35.16 -31.60 9.08
C GLY A 181 33.99 -32.40 9.67
N GLY A 182 32.93 -32.62 8.86
CA GLY A 182 32.01 -33.75 9.02
C GLY A 182 31.85 -34.50 7.69
N PRO A 183 31.66 -35.83 7.70
CA PRO A 183 31.66 -36.63 6.48
C PRO A 183 30.46 -36.30 5.61
N ARG A 184 30.74 -36.24 4.31
CA ARG A 184 29.79 -35.96 3.22
C ARG A 184 28.76 -37.08 3.17
N PRO A 185 27.44 -36.80 3.14
CA PRO A 185 26.45 -37.86 2.88
C PRO A 185 26.60 -38.37 1.45
N GLU A 186 26.56 -39.70 1.30
CA GLU A 186 26.61 -40.38 0.02
C GLU A 186 25.38 -40.10 -0.81
N ASP A 187 25.56 -39.87 -2.12
CA ASP A 187 24.50 -39.65 -3.11
C ASP A 187 23.65 -40.93 -3.22
N PRO A 188 22.32 -40.85 -3.35
CA PRO A 188 21.48 -42.01 -3.60
C PRO A 188 21.74 -42.58 -4.99
N ASP A 189 22.17 -43.83 -5.04
CA ASP A 189 22.37 -44.66 -6.25
C ASP A 189 21.02 -44.89 -6.96
N PHE A 190 20.81 -44.24 -8.11
CA PHE A 190 19.72 -44.58 -9.00
C PHE A 190 20.12 -45.80 -9.86
N GLY A 191 19.82 -46.96 -9.33
CA GLY A 191 20.02 -48.24 -10.01
C GLY A 191 19.42 -48.26 -11.43
N GLN A 192 20.23 -48.75 -12.35
CA GLN A 192 19.94 -48.98 -13.75
C GLN A 192 18.71 -49.84 -13.97
N ALA A 193 17.78 -49.41 -14.81
CA ALA A 193 16.74 -50.26 -15.35
C ALA A 193 17.36 -51.37 -16.22
N VAL A 194 17.21 -52.60 -15.79
CA VAL A 194 17.50 -53.80 -16.60
C VAL A 194 16.34 -54.06 -17.56
N ASP A 195 16.68 -53.99 -18.81
CA ASP A 195 15.90 -54.43 -19.97
C ASP A 195 15.83 -55.99 -19.92
N ALA A 196 14.66 -56.57 -20.04
CA ALA A 196 14.45 -58.00 -20.22
C ALA A 196 13.22 -58.29 -21.08
N SER A 197 13.49 -58.65 -22.34
CA SER A 197 12.85 -59.57 -23.26
C SER A 197 11.33 -59.71 -23.20
#